data_f21f0e2f0e45c5c7ef4c1dbd2492df3d
#
_entry.id   f21f0e2f0e45c5c7ef4c1dbd2492df3d
#
_cell.length_a   1.000
_cell.length_b   1.000
_cell.length_c   1.000
_cell.angle_alpha   90.00
_cell.angle_beta   90.00
_cell.angle_gamma   90.00
#
_symmetry.space_group_name_H-M   'P 1'
#
loop_
_entity.id
_entity.type
_entity.pdbx_description
1 polymer ?
#
loop_
_entity_poly.entity_id
_entity_poly.type
_entity_poly.pdbx_seq_one_letter_code
_entity_poly.pdbx_strand_id
1 'polypeptide(L)'
;LHLALHSNAAPEGKYGQVRGIIVFYYPTSQPGQRASTIIANNLKAIYPLPSLVRAQGTTTIGEVRRVRAPSAFLELGYHDNLEDANWIKENLDAVARNLVMSLTDFFDIPFLTPEPIRSGRVDVDWGVLNIRARPNLNASILAQAPDGAPLAILNHSGGWYLVNYKGTIGYAKDDFVTLNG
;
A
#
# COMPACT_ATOMS: atom_id res chain seq x y z
N LEU A 1 2.02 0.06 9.39
CA LEU A 1 0.61 0.47 9.25
C LEU A 1 -0.29 -0.71 9.61
N HIS A 2 -1.33 -0.46 10.40
CA HIS A 2 -2.47 -1.35 10.58
C HIS A 2 -3.60 -0.88 9.67
N LEU A 3 -4.09 -1.75 8.79
CA LEU A 3 -5.24 -1.48 7.93
C LEU A 3 -6.32 -2.51 8.25
N ALA A 4 -7.44 -2.04 8.81
CA ALA A 4 -8.62 -2.86 9.06
C ALA A 4 -9.65 -2.62 7.94
N LEU A 5 -10.24 -3.70 7.42
CA LEU A 5 -11.20 -3.67 6.33
C LEU A 5 -12.56 -4.14 6.85
N HIS A 6 -13.53 -3.26 6.83
CA HIS A 6 -14.90 -3.47 7.29
C HIS A 6 -15.90 -2.92 6.28
N SER A 7 -17.16 -3.24 6.47
CA SER A 7 -18.31 -2.56 5.87
C SER A 7 -19.22 -2.07 6.97
N ASN A 8 -19.75 -0.88 6.82
CA ASN A 8 -20.58 -0.19 7.78
C ASN A 8 -22.02 -0.71 7.78
N ALA A 9 -22.76 -0.41 8.84
CA ALA A 9 -24.21 -0.53 8.92
C ALA A 9 -24.82 0.81 9.30
N ALA A 10 -25.99 1.14 8.73
CA ALA A 10 -26.71 2.32 9.11
C ALA A 10 -27.23 2.23 10.55
N PRO A 11 -27.35 3.36 11.27
CA PRO A 11 -27.94 3.36 12.60
C PRO A 11 -29.41 2.93 12.55
N GLU A 12 -29.94 2.52 13.71
CA GLU A 12 -31.33 2.11 13.84
C GLU A 12 -32.30 3.14 13.25
N GLY A 13 -33.29 2.68 12.51
CA GLY A 13 -34.28 3.50 11.80
C GLY A 13 -33.81 4.08 10.47
N LYS A 14 -32.56 3.83 10.04
CA LYS A 14 -31.99 4.31 8.77
C LYS A 14 -31.44 3.19 7.86
N TYR A 15 -31.82 1.96 8.11
CA TYR A 15 -31.37 0.82 7.31
C TYR A 15 -31.68 1.01 5.82
N GLY A 16 -30.67 0.76 4.98
CA GLY A 16 -30.76 0.91 3.54
C GLY A 16 -30.73 2.37 3.01
N GLN A 17 -30.72 3.37 3.90
CA GLN A 17 -30.79 4.78 3.49
C GLN A 17 -29.44 5.51 3.49
N VAL A 18 -28.42 4.95 4.15
CA VAL A 18 -27.10 5.56 4.28
C VAL A 18 -26.12 4.90 3.31
N ARG A 19 -25.26 5.72 2.70
CA ARG A 19 -24.22 5.29 1.76
C ARG A 19 -22.91 5.99 2.02
N GLY A 20 -21.83 5.47 1.47
CA GLY A 20 -20.54 6.13 1.42
C GLY A 20 -19.42 5.35 2.11
N ILE A 21 -18.21 5.86 1.96
CA ILE A 21 -17.00 5.27 2.49
C ILE A 21 -16.40 6.18 3.55
N ILE A 22 -16.02 5.61 4.69
CA ILE A 22 -15.36 6.34 5.77
C ILE A 22 -14.06 5.63 6.12
N VAL A 23 -12.96 6.37 6.14
CA VAL A 23 -11.67 5.85 6.61
C VAL A 23 -11.32 6.53 7.93
N PHE A 24 -11.43 5.78 9.01
CA PHE A 24 -11.21 6.31 10.35
C PHE A 24 -9.73 6.23 10.75
N TYR A 25 -9.30 7.22 11.54
CA TYR A 25 -7.98 7.28 12.15
C TYR A 25 -8.05 7.83 13.58
N TYR A 26 -7.01 7.62 14.39
CA TYR A 26 -6.92 8.23 15.72
C TYR A 26 -6.49 9.71 15.59
N PRO A 27 -7.22 10.67 16.19
CA PRO A 27 -7.03 12.11 15.90
C PRO A 27 -5.64 12.65 16.14
N THR A 28 -4.87 12.09 17.11
CA THR A 28 -3.51 12.52 17.39
C THR A 28 -2.43 11.76 16.60
N SER A 29 -2.82 10.78 15.76
CA SER A 29 -1.91 10.01 14.91
C SER A 29 -1.76 10.68 13.55
N GLN A 30 -0.76 11.55 13.38
CA GLN A 30 -0.47 12.15 12.07
C GLN A 30 -0.24 11.10 10.95
N PRO A 31 0.56 10.01 11.17
CA PRO A 31 0.70 8.97 10.15
C PRO A 31 -0.60 8.21 9.86
N GLY A 32 -1.46 7.97 10.87
CA GLY A 32 -2.77 7.36 10.67
C GLY A 32 -3.70 8.27 9.86
N GLN A 33 -3.71 9.57 10.15
CA GLN A 33 -4.45 10.57 9.37
C GLN A 33 -3.97 10.61 7.92
N ARG A 34 -2.64 10.62 7.69
CA ARG A 34 -2.06 10.59 6.34
C ARG A 34 -2.50 9.34 5.58
N ALA A 35 -2.39 8.16 6.17
CA ALA A 35 -2.81 6.91 5.54
C ALA A 35 -4.30 6.93 5.17
N SER A 36 -5.16 7.32 6.12
CA SER A 36 -6.62 7.37 5.90
C SER A 36 -7.00 8.40 4.84
N THR A 37 -6.29 9.53 4.76
CA THR A 37 -6.51 10.55 3.73
C THR A 37 -6.13 10.06 2.34
N ILE A 38 -4.97 9.36 2.20
CA ILE A 38 -4.54 8.76 0.94
C ILE A 38 -5.59 7.73 0.47
N ILE A 39 -5.98 6.80 1.35
CA ILE A 39 -6.97 5.76 1.04
C ILE A 39 -8.31 6.39 0.61
N ALA A 40 -8.81 7.35 1.38
CA ALA A 40 -10.07 8.03 1.03
C ALA A 40 -9.99 8.75 -0.31
N ASN A 41 -8.89 9.46 -0.59
CA ASN A 41 -8.73 10.17 -1.87
C ASN A 41 -8.64 9.22 -3.07
N ASN A 42 -7.93 8.10 -2.93
CA ASN A 42 -7.83 7.10 -3.99
C ASN A 42 -9.17 6.40 -4.22
N LEU A 43 -9.93 6.07 -3.17
CA LEU A 43 -11.25 5.46 -3.29
C LEU A 43 -12.29 6.40 -3.94
N LYS A 44 -12.16 7.73 -3.84
CA LYS A 44 -12.99 8.68 -4.58
C LYS A 44 -12.96 8.47 -6.09
N ALA A 45 -11.83 7.96 -6.62
CA ALA A 45 -11.67 7.75 -8.07
C ALA A 45 -12.52 6.57 -8.60
N ILE A 46 -12.91 5.63 -7.73
CA ILE A 46 -13.64 4.42 -8.14
C ILE A 46 -15.03 4.30 -7.52
N TYR A 47 -15.32 5.01 -6.43
CA TYR A 47 -16.63 4.97 -5.81
C TYR A 47 -17.63 5.89 -6.55
N PRO A 48 -18.87 5.44 -6.84
CA PRO A 48 -19.82 6.18 -7.68
C PRO A 48 -20.27 7.52 -7.10
N LEU A 49 -20.14 7.72 -5.78
CA LEU A 49 -20.51 8.97 -5.09
C LEU A 49 -19.28 9.51 -4.33
N PRO A 50 -18.29 10.11 -5.04
CA PRO A 50 -17.02 10.53 -4.42
C PRO A 50 -17.18 11.57 -3.31
N SER A 51 -18.25 12.36 -3.31
CA SER A 51 -18.58 13.31 -2.24
C SER A 51 -18.93 12.64 -0.90
N LEU A 52 -19.30 11.34 -0.92
CA LEU A 52 -19.60 10.54 0.26
C LEU A 52 -18.38 9.73 0.77
N VAL A 53 -17.19 9.96 0.20
CA VAL A 53 -15.94 9.33 0.64
C VAL A 53 -15.12 10.32 1.46
N ARG A 54 -14.76 9.95 2.71
CA ARG A 54 -14.01 10.85 3.60
C ARG A 54 -13.08 10.10 4.55
N ALA A 55 -12.02 10.78 4.99
CA ALA A 55 -11.25 10.40 6.17
C ALA A 55 -11.84 11.12 7.41
N GLN A 56 -11.92 10.42 8.55
CA GLN A 56 -12.52 10.96 9.76
C GLN A 56 -11.79 10.49 11.02
N GLY A 57 -11.50 11.44 11.92
CA GLY A 57 -10.93 11.10 13.23
C GLY A 57 -11.96 10.44 14.15
N THR A 58 -11.52 9.44 14.92
CA THR A 58 -12.36 8.78 15.94
C THR A 58 -11.56 8.36 17.16
N THR A 59 -12.20 8.39 18.33
CA THR A 59 -11.65 7.90 19.61
C THR A 59 -12.39 6.66 20.14
N THR A 60 -13.45 6.23 19.44
CA THR A 60 -14.35 5.16 19.91
C THR A 60 -13.99 3.78 19.36
N ILE A 61 -13.39 3.70 18.16
CA ILE A 61 -13.03 2.44 17.51
C ILE A 61 -11.76 1.87 18.16
N GLY A 62 -11.87 0.66 18.73
CA GLY A 62 -10.76 -0.01 19.42
C GLY A 62 -9.53 -0.27 18.54
N GLU A 63 -9.74 -0.70 17.31
CA GLU A 63 -8.70 -0.98 16.32
C GLU A 63 -7.94 0.26 15.83
N VAL A 64 -8.49 1.44 16.05
CA VAL A 64 -7.81 2.71 15.77
C VAL A 64 -7.06 3.21 17.00
N ARG A 65 -7.66 3.04 18.20
CA ARG A 65 -7.17 3.62 19.45
C ARG A 65 -6.11 2.79 20.15
N ARG A 66 -6.21 1.44 20.09
CA ARG A 66 -5.41 0.51 20.92
C ARG A 66 -4.20 -0.08 20.19
N VAL A 67 -4.03 0.22 18.92
CA VAL A 67 -2.94 -0.31 18.10
C VAL A 67 -1.73 0.61 18.22
N ARG A 68 -0.53 0.02 18.37
CA ARG A 68 0.73 0.80 18.43
C ARG A 68 1.15 1.37 17.06
N ALA A 69 0.83 0.65 15.98
CA ALA A 69 1.11 1.11 14.62
C ALA A 69 0.16 2.24 14.21
N PRO A 70 0.55 3.14 13.30
CA PRO A 70 -0.41 4.01 12.63
C PRO A 70 -1.56 3.18 12.08
N SER A 71 -2.81 3.59 12.32
CA SER A 71 -3.98 2.79 11.97
C SER A 71 -4.92 3.54 11.04
N ALA A 72 -5.41 2.85 10.01
CA ALA A 72 -6.53 3.23 9.16
C ALA A 72 -7.59 2.14 9.24
N PHE A 73 -8.81 2.51 9.61
CA PHE A 73 -9.96 1.62 9.70
C PHE A 73 -10.95 2.00 8.62
N LEU A 74 -11.08 1.14 7.62
CA LEU A 74 -11.90 1.39 6.44
C LEU A 74 -13.29 0.78 6.61
N GLU A 75 -14.31 1.63 6.55
CA GLU A 75 -15.70 1.25 6.31
C GLU A 75 -16.00 1.40 4.81
N LEU A 76 -15.90 0.28 4.09
CA LEU A 76 -16.05 0.22 2.64
C LEU A 76 -17.54 0.12 2.24
N GLY A 77 -18.26 1.24 2.32
CA GLY A 77 -19.70 1.27 2.06
C GLY A 77 -20.55 0.70 3.20
N TYR A 78 -21.86 0.69 3.00
CA TYR A 78 -22.86 0.18 3.94
C TYR A 78 -23.44 -1.13 3.43
N HIS A 79 -23.21 -2.24 4.15
CA HIS A 79 -23.66 -3.56 3.70
C HIS A 79 -25.19 -3.75 3.78
N ASP A 80 -25.88 -2.92 4.55
CA ASP A 80 -27.35 -2.87 4.62
C ASP A 80 -27.97 -2.01 3.51
N ASN A 81 -27.16 -1.26 2.75
CA ASN A 81 -27.61 -0.53 1.56
C ASN A 81 -27.33 -1.36 0.30
N LEU A 82 -28.38 -1.63 -0.49
CA LEU A 82 -28.29 -2.52 -1.64
C LEU A 82 -27.28 -2.04 -2.72
N GLU A 83 -27.24 -0.72 -2.95
CA GLU A 83 -26.33 -0.16 -3.98
C GLU A 83 -24.86 -0.24 -3.53
N ASP A 84 -24.57 0.05 -2.26
CA ASP A 84 -23.21 -0.11 -1.71
C ASP A 84 -22.79 -1.59 -1.65
N ALA A 85 -23.69 -2.47 -1.19
CA ALA A 85 -23.42 -3.91 -1.13
C ALA A 85 -23.15 -4.51 -2.51
N ASN A 86 -23.91 -4.11 -3.54
CA ASN A 86 -23.67 -4.55 -4.91
C ASN A 86 -22.38 -3.95 -5.47
N TRP A 87 -22.14 -2.65 -5.27
CA TRP A 87 -20.91 -2.02 -5.71
C TRP A 87 -19.66 -2.72 -5.13
N ILE A 88 -19.67 -3.05 -3.84
CA ILE A 88 -18.56 -3.79 -3.20
C ILE A 88 -18.31 -5.12 -3.93
N LYS A 89 -19.37 -5.93 -4.13
CA LYS A 89 -19.26 -7.26 -4.75
C LYS A 89 -18.76 -7.19 -6.19
N GLU A 90 -19.21 -6.20 -6.95
CA GLU A 90 -18.89 -6.03 -8.37
C GLU A 90 -17.51 -5.41 -8.61
N ASN A 91 -16.91 -4.77 -7.57
CA ASN A 91 -15.66 -4.02 -7.72
C ASN A 91 -14.52 -4.51 -6.82
N LEU A 92 -14.54 -5.76 -6.35
CA LEU A 92 -13.53 -6.30 -5.42
C LEU A 92 -12.10 -6.13 -5.94
N ASP A 93 -11.83 -6.45 -7.20
CA ASP A 93 -10.51 -6.32 -7.81
C ASP A 93 -10.06 -4.85 -7.92
N ALA A 94 -10.98 -3.96 -8.31
CA ALA A 94 -10.70 -2.53 -8.40
C ALA A 94 -10.42 -1.93 -7.01
N VAL A 95 -11.17 -2.33 -6.00
CA VAL A 95 -10.96 -1.92 -4.60
C VAL A 95 -9.63 -2.45 -4.09
N ALA A 96 -9.34 -3.74 -4.29
CA ALA A 96 -8.06 -4.34 -3.85
C ALA A 96 -6.86 -3.62 -4.48
N ARG A 97 -6.91 -3.40 -5.82
CA ARG A 97 -5.87 -2.65 -6.54
C ARG A 97 -5.71 -1.23 -5.99
N ASN A 98 -6.82 -0.52 -5.75
CA ASN A 98 -6.81 0.84 -5.22
C ASN A 98 -6.22 0.91 -3.81
N LEU A 99 -6.52 -0.07 -2.95
CA LEU A 99 -5.93 -0.17 -1.61
C LEU A 99 -4.43 -0.44 -1.69
N VAL A 100 -3.95 -1.33 -2.57
CA VAL A 100 -2.52 -1.56 -2.77
C VAL A 100 -1.82 -0.29 -3.26
N MET A 101 -2.40 0.44 -4.23
CA MET A 101 -1.88 1.74 -4.66
C MET A 101 -1.79 2.72 -3.48
N SER A 102 -2.82 2.78 -2.63
CA SER A 102 -2.82 3.64 -1.44
C SER A 102 -1.72 3.26 -0.44
N LEU A 103 -1.44 1.96 -0.29
CA LEU A 103 -0.34 1.49 0.55
C LEU A 103 1.02 1.85 -0.04
N THR A 104 1.20 1.70 -1.35
CA THR A 104 2.46 2.09 -2.01
C THR A 104 2.70 3.59 -1.92
N ASP A 105 1.67 4.42 -2.08
CA ASP A 105 1.72 5.87 -1.86
C ASP A 105 2.08 6.22 -0.41
N PHE A 106 1.49 5.50 0.56
CA PHE A 106 1.80 5.71 1.98
C PHE A 106 3.24 5.37 2.32
N PHE A 107 3.78 4.28 1.77
CA PHE A 107 5.15 3.84 2.04
C PHE A 107 6.21 4.50 1.13
N ASP A 108 5.78 5.32 0.17
CA ASP A 108 6.67 5.98 -0.80
C ASP A 108 7.51 4.95 -1.59
N ILE A 109 6.80 3.96 -2.14
CA ILE A 109 7.34 2.92 -3.02
C ILE A 109 6.48 2.82 -4.29
N PRO A 110 7.03 2.39 -5.44
CA PRO A 110 6.25 2.27 -6.67
C PRO A 110 5.19 1.16 -6.56
N PHE A 111 4.03 1.39 -7.19
CA PHE A 111 3.07 0.34 -7.45
C PHE A 111 3.61 -0.53 -8.61
N LEU A 112 3.94 -1.78 -8.33
CA LEU A 112 4.51 -2.72 -9.28
C LEU A 112 3.52 -3.85 -9.57
N THR A 113 3.30 -4.12 -10.85
CA THR A 113 2.58 -5.33 -11.27
C THR A 113 3.54 -6.52 -11.25
N PRO A 114 3.08 -7.74 -10.89
CA PRO A 114 3.93 -8.92 -10.94
C PRO A 114 4.53 -9.15 -12.33
N GLU A 115 5.82 -9.47 -12.37
CA GLU A 115 6.56 -9.85 -13.58
C GLU A 115 7.23 -11.22 -13.38
N PRO A 116 7.57 -11.95 -14.45
CA PRO A 116 8.38 -13.15 -14.35
C PRO A 116 9.71 -12.86 -13.66
N ILE A 117 10.07 -13.67 -12.67
CA ILE A 117 11.35 -13.54 -11.96
C ILE A 117 12.49 -13.82 -12.94
N ARG A 118 13.42 -12.88 -13.02
CA ARG A 118 14.65 -13.00 -13.81
C ARG A 118 15.85 -13.22 -12.88
N SER A 119 16.94 -13.79 -13.39
CA SER A 119 18.21 -13.86 -12.69
C SER A 119 19.14 -12.74 -13.13
N GLY A 120 19.93 -12.25 -12.21
CA GLY A 120 20.98 -11.28 -12.46
C GLY A 120 22.12 -11.43 -11.46
N ARG A 121 23.14 -10.61 -11.62
CA ARG A 121 24.26 -10.52 -10.69
C ARG A 121 24.65 -9.09 -10.44
N VAL A 122 25.26 -8.84 -9.31
CA VAL A 122 25.91 -7.56 -9.00
C VAL A 122 27.09 -7.37 -9.95
N ASP A 123 27.26 -6.16 -10.45
CA ASP A 123 28.31 -5.75 -11.38
C ASP A 123 28.85 -4.39 -10.92
N VAL A 124 29.85 -4.41 -10.07
CA VAL A 124 30.48 -3.21 -9.51
C VAL A 124 32.01 -3.33 -9.63
N ASP A 125 32.68 -2.27 -10.08
CA ASP A 125 34.14 -2.24 -10.22
C ASP A 125 34.86 -2.33 -8.87
N TRP A 126 34.22 -1.83 -7.79
CA TRP A 126 34.76 -1.84 -6.44
C TRP A 126 33.65 -1.73 -5.39
N GLY A 127 33.88 -2.24 -4.19
CA GLY A 127 32.96 -2.13 -3.08
C GLY A 127 31.82 -3.14 -3.12
N VAL A 128 30.60 -2.66 -2.82
CA VAL A 128 29.38 -3.48 -2.72
C VAL A 128 28.18 -2.71 -3.23
N LEU A 129 27.19 -3.42 -3.77
CA LEU A 129 25.88 -2.88 -4.10
C LEU A 129 24.98 -2.83 -2.87
N ASN A 130 24.45 -1.65 -2.55
CA ASN A 130 23.49 -1.50 -1.46
C ASN A 130 22.08 -1.88 -1.92
N ILE A 131 21.46 -2.81 -1.18
CA ILE A 131 20.03 -3.15 -1.30
C ILE A 131 19.27 -2.27 -0.32
N ARG A 132 18.35 -1.44 -0.81
CA ARG A 132 17.71 -0.35 -0.05
C ARG A 132 16.23 -0.60 0.19
N ALA A 133 15.68 0.00 1.24
CA ALA A 133 14.26 -0.10 1.59
C ALA A 133 13.31 0.61 0.59
N ARG A 134 13.84 1.59 -0.18
CA ARG A 134 13.10 2.37 -1.20
C ARG A 134 14.00 2.66 -2.39
N PRO A 135 13.43 2.94 -3.59
CA PRO A 135 14.21 3.24 -4.79
C PRO A 135 14.77 4.67 -4.77
N ASN A 136 15.58 4.99 -3.78
CA ASN A 136 16.32 6.26 -3.70
C ASN A 136 17.62 6.09 -2.91
N LEU A 137 18.60 6.96 -3.18
CA LEU A 137 19.94 6.86 -2.60
C LEU A 137 20.01 7.18 -1.11
N ASN A 138 19.02 7.87 -0.55
CA ASN A 138 18.94 8.24 0.87
C ASN A 138 18.17 7.21 1.71
N ALA A 139 17.56 6.19 1.07
CA ALA A 139 16.82 5.14 1.78
C ALA A 139 17.76 4.25 2.60
N SER A 140 17.23 3.72 3.71
CA SER A 140 17.95 2.79 4.58
C SER A 140 18.48 1.59 3.80
N ILE A 141 19.71 1.18 4.08
CA ILE A 141 20.35 -0.01 3.52
C ILE A 141 19.85 -1.23 4.31
N LEU A 142 19.29 -2.21 3.60
CA LEU A 142 18.79 -3.45 4.17
C LEU A 142 19.84 -4.57 4.10
N ALA A 143 20.64 -4.59 3.02
CA ALA A 143 21.72 -5.53 2.80
C ALA A 143 22.79 -4.93 1.87
N GLN A 144 23.95 -5.58 1.84
CA GLN A 144 25.05 -5.23 0.95
C GLN A 144 25.49 -6.48 0.19
N ALA A 145 25.51 -6.41 -1.13
CA ALA A 145 25.86 -7.51 -2.02
C ALA A 145 27.20 -7.24 -2.69
N PRO A 146 28.20 -8.12 -2.57
CA PRO A 146 29.50 -7.96 -3.25
C PRO A 146 29.38 -8.17 -4.75
N ASP A 147 30.42 -7.79 -5.48
CA ASP A 147 30.51 -8.05 -6.92
C ASP A 147 30.31 -9.52 -7.23
N GLY A 148 29.65 -9.82 -8.37
CA GLY A 148 29.29 -11.16 -8.83
C GLY A 148 28.17 -11.84 -8.03
N ALA A 149 27.67 -11.25 -6.93
CA ALA A 149 26.64 -11.87 -6.11
C ALA A 149 25.34 -12.10 -6.92
N PRO A 150 24.71 -13.29 -6.84
CA PRO A 150 23.48 -13.59 -7.56
C PRO A 150 22.29 -12.85 -6.95
N LEU A 151 21.41 -12.34 -7.82
CA LEU A 151 20.18 -11.66 -7.48
C LEU A 151 18.99 -12.30 -8.19
N ALA A 152 17.87 -12.50 -7.49
CA ALA A 152 16.59 -12.71 -8.14
C ALA A 152 15.93 -11.35 -8.38
N ILE A 153 15.70 -11.04 -9.64
CA ILE A 153 15.09 -9.77 -10.09
C ILE A 153 13.57 -9.96 -10.13
N LEU A 154 12.87 -9.26 -9.27
CA LEU A 154 11.42 -9.38 -9.08
C LEU A 154 10.65 -8.38 -9.94
N ASN A 155 11.24 -7.20 -10.20
CA ASN A 155 10.63 -6.14 -11.01
C ASN A 155 11.67 -5.06 -11.36
N HIS A 156 11.30 -4.12 -12.26
CA HIS A 156 12.10 -2.95 -12.61
C HIS A 156 11.23 -1.71 -12.72
N SER A 157 11.65 -0.62 -12.10
CA SER A 157 10.96 0.66 -12.20
C SER A 157 11.89 1.83 -11.87
N GLY A 158 11.82 2.90 -12.66
CA GLY A 158 12.48 4.18 -12.37
C GLY A 158 13.99 4.10 -12.17
N GLY A 159 14.69 3.20 -12.87
CA GLY A 159 16.14 3.02 -12.74
C GLY A 159 16.54 2.17 -11.52
N TRP A 160 15.60 1.37 -10.99
CA TRP A 160 15.84 0.47 -9.86
C TRP A 160 15.25 -0.89 -10.13
N TYR A 161 15.97 -1.95 -9.79
CA TYR A 161 15.44 -3.29 -9.67
C TYR A 161 14.91 -3.54 -8.27
N LEU A 162 13.69 -4.12 -8.16
CA LEU A 162 13.27 -4.79 -6.95
C LEU A 162 13.91 -6.18 -6.97
N VAL A 163 14.72 -6.49 -5.98
CA VAL A 163 15.51 -7.73 -5.94
C VAL A 163 15.29 -8.51 -4.66
N ASN A 164 15.50 -9.82 -4.74
CA ASN A 164 15.71 -10.67 -3.57
C ASN A 164 17.18 -11.10 -3.52
N TYR A 165 17.88 -10.68 -2.49
CA TYR A 165 19.24 -11.09 -2.17
C TYR A 165 19.28 -11.85 -0.85
N LYS A 166 19.51 -13.18 -0.90
CA LYS A 166 19.57 -14.06 0.29
C LYS A 166 18.37 -13.89 1.25
N GLY A 167 17.17 -13.76 0.71
CA GLY A 167 15.93 -13.56 1.49
C GLY A 167 15.61 -12.11 1.84
N THR A 168 16.52 -11.17 1.62
CA THR A 168 16.25 -9.74 1.78
C THR A 168 15.66 -9.16 0.49
N ILE A 169 14.43 -8.66 0.55
CA ILE A 169 13.78 -7.96 -0.58
C ILE A 169 14.01 -6.46 -0.42
N GLY A 170 14.49 -5.81 -1.49
CA GLY A 170 14.76 -4.37 -1.51
C GLY A 170 15.12 -3.89 -2.90
N TYR A 171 15.49 -2.62 -2.98
CA TYR A 171 15.79 -1.93 -4.23
C TYR A 171 17.30 -1.82 -4.46
N ALA A 172 17.75 -2.25 -5.63
CA ALA A 172 19.11 -2.14 -6.14
C ALA A 172 19.13 -1.18 -7.33
N LYS A 173 20.11 -0.27 -7.37
CA LYS A 173 20.27 0.63 -8.54
C LYS A 173 20.65 -0.23 -9.76
N ASP A 174 19.91 -0.07 -10.85
CA ASP A 174 20.05 -0.92 -12.05
C ASP A 174 21.37 -0.78 -12.78
N ASP A 175 22.04 0.38 -12.68
CA ASP A 175 23.38 0.60 -13.24
C ASP A 175 24.45 -0.40 -12.76
N PHE A 176 24.21 -1.08 -11.64
CA PHE A 176 25.13 -2.02 -10.98
C PHE A 176 24.61 -3.46 -10.99
N VAL A 177 23.74 -3.79 -11.94
CA VAL A 177 23.18 -5.14 -12.07
C VAL A 177 23.17 -5.58 -13.52
N THR A 178 23.85 -6.69 -13.79
CA THR A 178 23.82 -7.36 -15.10
C THR A 178 22.80 -8.51 -15.05
N LEU A 179 21.85 -8.51 -16.01
CA LEU A 179 20.90 -9.62 -16.15
C LEU A 179 21.58 -10.82 -16.80
N ASN A 180 21.26 -12.01 -16.32
CA ASN A 180 21.63 -13.23 -17.02
C ASN A 180 20.64 -13.43 -18.18
N GLY A 181 21.15 -13.66 -19.36
CA GLY A 181 20.35 -13.90 -20.58
C GLY A 181 19.49 -15.16 -20.48
#